data_f2d563fdbb556c22394e47fa21107a22
#
_entry.id   f2d563fdbb556c22394e47fa21107a22
#
_cell.length_a   1.000
_cell.length_b   1.000
_cell.length_c   1.000
_cell.angle_alpha   90.00
_cell.angle_beta   90.00
_cell.angle_gamma   90.00
#
_symmetry.space_group_name_H-M   'P 1'
#
loop_
_entity.id
_entity.type
_entity.pdbx_description
1 polymer ?
#
loop_
_entity_poly.entity_id
_entity_poly.type
_entity_poly.pdbx_seq_one_letter_code
_entity_poly.pdbx_strand_id
1 'polypeptide(L)'
;MIKQNLLKVTNLSISLSNNGEEKKLINSISFHINSNEILAVVGESGSGKSISSLCLMGLLPKAVLKTTSGSIFFKNQDLTKISETEFQNIRGKKIAMIFQEPMSSLNPSMRCGKQVEEILKQHTNLSRFEIKDEILSLFEKVKLPNPKRIYKSYPHEISGGQKQRVMIAMAIACKPEILIADEPTTALDVTVQKEILLLLKEIQKETKMSILFISHDLSLVSELADRVMVMYKGEIVEQGITTSIFNQPEHSYTKALINARPSTDYRLKKLPTISDFMEGDINQSIISEDHRIAHHKRLYGQDPLLEVIDVEKVYLSKKGLFSKDIEFKAVDGVSFKVYPGETIGLVGESGCGKSTLGNAILQLDKVTSGIIKYRGQNITNLSKAELRELRKDIQIIFQDPFASLNPRMTVGNAIMEPMKVHNIGNSFEDRKERVLDILTKVGLEASSFYKYPHEFSGGQRQRVGIARTIALQPQLIVCDESVSALDISVQAQVLNLLNELKSQFGFTYIFISHDLAVVKYMADQLLVMNKGKIEEIGDADKIYASPEKEYTKKLIHAIPKGL
;
A
#
# COMPACT_ATOMS: atom_id res chain seq x y z
N MET A 1 -16.65 -9.40 -34.13
CA MET A 1 -15.56 -10.38 -34.31
C MET A 1 -15.44 -11.19 -33.02
N ILE A 2 -15.48 -12.52 -33.11
CA ILE A 2 -15.25 -13.39 -31.96
C ILE A 2 -13.78 -13.20 -31.55
N LYS A 3 -13.53 -12.62 -30.36
CA LYS A 3 -12.16 -12.48 -29.84
C LYS A 3 -11.58 -13.89 -29.65
N GLN A 4 -10.42 -14.14 -30.24
CA GLN A 4 -9.73 -15.44 -30.13
C GLN A 4 -9.15 -15.59 -28.73
N ASN A 5 -9.38 -16.73 -28.07
CA ASN A 5 -8.75 -17.07 -26.79
C ASN A 5 -7.23 -17.17 -26.98
N LEU A 6 -6.48 -16.26 -26.37
CA LEU A 6 -5.02 -16.22 -26.42
C LEU A 6 -4.42 -17.16 -25.36
N LEU A 7 -5.00 -17.17 -24.16
CA LEU A 7 -4.63 -18.07 -23.07
C LEU A 7 -5.90 -18.67 -22.46
N LYS A 8 -5.89 -19.98 -22.17
CA LYS A 8 -6.99 -20.71 -21.55
C LYS A 8 -6.47 -21.57 -20.42
N VAL A 9 -7.04 -21.38 -19.24
CA VAL A 9 -6.79 -22.18 -18.04
C VAL A 9 -8.04 -23.01 -17.77
N THR A 10 -7.87 -24.30 -17.48
CA THR A 10 -8.99 -25.22 -17.26
C THR A 10 -8.71 -26.07 -16.03
N ASN A 11 -9.60 -26.00 -15.03
CA ASN A 11 -9.59 -26.79 -13.79
C ASN A 11 -8.22 -26.83 -13.08
N LEU A 12 -7.50 -25.71 -13.09
CA LEU A 12 -6.17 -25.61 -12.48
C LEU A 12 -6.26 -25.70 -10.97
N SER A 13 -5.52 -26.64 -10.39
CA SER A 13 -5.35 -26.77 -8.94
C SER A 13 -3.87 -26.78 -8.57
N ILE A 14 -3.53 -26.10 -7.48
CA ILE A 14 -2.17 -25.98 -6.97
C ILE A 14 -2.20 -26.25 -5.46
N SER A 15 -1.31 -27.15 -5.02
CA SER A 15 -1.18 -27.51 -3.61
C SER A 15 0.20 -27.17 -3.07
N LEU A 16 0.24 -26.83 -1.78
CA LEU A 16 1.44 -26.75 -0.95
C LEU A 16 1.71 -28.12 -0.35
N SER A 17 2.88 -28.67 -0.58
CA SER A 17 3.35 -29.91 0.06
C SER A 17 4.35 -29.56 1.15
N ASN A 18 3.98 -29.75 2.41
CA ASN A 18 4.87 -29.52 3.55
C ASN A 18 4.78 -30.70 4.53
N ASN A 19 5.92 -31.36 4.81
CA ASN A 19 6.03 -32.46 5.77
C ASN A 19 4.98 -33.58 5.65
N GLY A 20 4.53 -33.89 4.41
CA GLY A 20 3.55 -34.95 4.16
C GLY A 20 2.09 -34.50 4.19
N GLU A 21 1.81 -33.26 4.59
CA GLU A 21 0.48 -32.65 4.47
C GLU A 21 0.37 -31.87 3.16
N GLU A 22 -0.73 -32.07 2.45
CA GLU A 22 -1.05 -31.37 1.21
C GLU A 22 -2.18 -30.37 1.45
N LYS A 23 -1.86 -29.07 1.35
CA LYS A 23 -2.84 -27.99 1.48
C LYS A 23 -3.12 -27.40 0.11
N LYS A 24 -4.36 -27.46 -0.37
CA LYS A 24 -4.78 -26.78 -1.60
C LYS A 24 -4.75 -25.27 -1.42
N LEU A 25 -4.04 -24.59 -2.33
CA LEU A 25 -3.97 -23.12 -2.39
C LEU A 25 -4.81 -22.57 -3.54
N ILE A 26 -4.90 -23.30 -4.64
CA ILE A 26 -5.79 -23.02 -5.78
C ILE A 26 -6.64 -24.27 -6.01
N ASN A 27 -7.95 -24.05 -6.15
CA ASN A 27 -8.92 -25.12 -6.26
C ASN A 27 -9.74 -24.98 -7.56
N SER A 28 -9.35 -25.75 -8.57
CA SER A 28 -10.10 -25.95 -9.83
C SER A 28 -10.52 -24.66 -10.54
N ILE A 29 -9.61 -23.67 -10.65
CA ILE A 29 -9.91 -22.42 -11.35
C ILE A 29 -9.92 -22.60 -12.87
N SER A 30 -10.87 -21.94 -13.54
CA SER A 30 -10.99 -21.93 -14.99
C SER A 30 -11.29 -20.51 -15.49
N PHE A 31 -10.45 -20.02 -16.42
CA PHE A 31 -10.61 -18.71 -17.05
C PHE A 31 -9.90 -18.64 -18.38
N HIS A 32 -10.11 -17.56 -19.12
CA HIS A 32 -9.41 -17.32 -20.38
C HIS A 32 -9.09 -15.83 -20.53
N ILE A 33 -8.05 -15.56 -21.33
CA ILE A 33 -7.64 -14.21 -21.73
C ILE A 33 -7.83 -14.13 -23.25
N ASN A 34 -8.62 -13.18 -23.72
CA ASN A 34 -8.81 -12.93 -25.14
C ASN A 34 -7.71 -12.02 -25.69
N SER A 35 -7.52 -12.02 -27.00
CA SER A 35 -6.61 -11.08 -27.66
C SER A 35 -7.10 -9.64 -27.47
N ASN A 36 -6.17 -8.73 -27.20
CA ASN A 36 -6.42 -7.30 -26.99
C ASN A 36 -7.43 -7.02 -25.88
N GLU A 37 -7.31 -7.74 -24.76
CA GLU A 37 -8.18 -7.63 -23.59
C GLU A 37 -7.36 -7.29 -22.34
N ILE A 38 -7.94 -6.50 -21.43
CA ILE A 38 -7.45 -6.34 -20.07
C ILE A 38 -8.36 -7.14 -19.15
N LEU A 39 -7.87 -8.30 -18.68
CA LEU A 39 -8.54 -9.11 -17.66
C LEU A 39 -7.94 -8.76 -16.30
N ALA A 40 -8.75 -8.26 -15.37
CA ALA A 40 -8.30 -8.02 -14.01
C ALA A 40 -8.58 -9.22 -13.09
N VAL A 41 -7.68 -9.45 -12.15
CA VAL A 41 -7.82 -10.43 -11.06
C VAL A 41 -7.80 -9.67 -9.74
N VAL A 42 -8.87 -9.79 -8.98
CA VAL A 42 -9.03 -9.10 -7.69
C VAL A 42 -9.30 -10.08 -6.56
N GLY A 43 -9.02 -9.68 -5.33
CA GLY A 43 -9.23 -10.47 -4.12
C GLY A 43 -8.22 -10.10 -3.04
N GLU A 44 -8.41 -10.62 -1.83
CA GLU A 44 -7.50 -10.40 -0.70
C GLU A 44 -6.14 -11.07 -0.88
N SER A 45 -5.17 -10.68 -0.03
CA SER A 45 -3.89 -11.39 0.09
C SER A 45 -4.12 -12.85 0.46
N GLY A 46 -3.37 -13.74 -0.16
CA GLY A 46 -3.56 -15.18 0.04
C GLY A 46 -4.75 -15.79 -0.72
N SER A 47 -5.53 -15.03 -1.51
CA SER A 47 -6.59 -15.61 -2.35
C SER A 47 -6.07 -16.41 -3.55
N GLY A 48 -4.75 -16.37 -3.83
CA GLY A 48 -4.11 -17.16 -4.87
C GLY A 48 -3.73 -16.40 -6.15
N LYS A 49 -3.96 -15.09 -6.24
CA LYS A 49 -3.68 -14.26 -7.43
C LYS A 49 -2.27 -14.42 -7.96
N SER A 50 -1.26 -14.10 -7.13
CA SER A 50 0.15 -14.18 -7.53
C SER A 50 0.64 -15.61 -7.75
N ILE A 51 0.09 -16.60 -7.01
CA ILE A 51 0.40 -18.02 -7.25
C ILE A 51 -0.10 -18.44 -8.63
N SER A 52 -1.31 -18.01 -9.00
CA SER A 52 -1.86 -18.29 -10.33
C SER A 52 -1.01 -17.66 -11.43
N SER A 53 -0.56 -16.41 -11.29
CA SER A 53 0.31 -15.73 -12.27
C SER A 53 1.69 -16.39 -12.40
N LEU A 54 2.32 -16.78 -11.28
CA LEU A 54 3.58 -17.52 -11.29
C LEU A 54 3.44 -18.90 -11.95
N CYS A 55 2.28 -19.55 -11.78
CA CYS A 55 1.99 -20.81 -12.46
C CYS A 55 1.96 -20.64 -14.00
N LEU A 56 1.31 -19.56 -14.49
CA LEU A 56 1.27 -19.22 -15.92
C LEU A 56 2.67 -19.02 -16.51
N MET A 57 3.60 -18.50 -15.69
CA MET A 57 5.00 -18.27 -16.07
C MET A 57 5.88 -19.49 -15.85
N GLY A 58 5.37 -20.61 -15.31
CA GLY A 58 6.18 -21.76 -14.92
C GLY A 58 7.23 -21.44 -13.84
N LEU A 59 6.95 -20.45 -12.97
CA LEU A 59 7.86 -19.93 -11.94
C LEU A 59 7.45 -20.38 -10.52
N LEU A 60 6.56 -21.35 -10.38
CA LEU A 60 6.23 -21.90 -9.06
C LEU A 60 7.48 -22.52 -8.42
N PRO A 61 7.74 -22.26 -7.13
CA PRO A 61 8.82 -22.91 -6.39
C PRO A 61 8.54 -24.42 -6.25
N LYS A 62 9.09 -25.21 -7.17
CA LYS A 62 8.84 -26.66 -7.33
C LYS A 62 9.10 -27.50 -6.09
N ALA A 63 9.92 -26.99 -5.13
CA ALA A 63 10.21 -27.66 -3.87
C ALA A 63 9.01 -27.74 -2.92
N VAL A 64 8.11 -26.76 -3.01
CA VAL A 64 6.98 -26.59 -2.06
C VAL A 64 5.62 -26.50 -2.72
N LEU A 65 5.54 -26.04 -4.00
CA LEU A 65 4.29 -25.89 -4.74
C LEU A 65 4.24 -26.85 -5.94
N LYS A 66 3.11 -27.53 -6.09
CA LYS A 66 2.87 -28.44 -7.22
C LYS A 66 1.52 -28.16 -7.87
N THR A 67 1.50 -28.15 -9.20
CA THR A 67 0.25 -28.23 -9.96
C THR A 67 -0.26 -29.67 -9.86
N THR A 68 -1.44 -29.83 -9.25
CA THR A 68 -2.03 -31.15 -8.99
C THR A 68 -3.01 -31.59 -10.06
N SER A 69 -3.66 -30.63 -10.75
CA SER A 69 -4.55 -30.91 -11.87
C SER A 69 -4.72 -29.68 -12.75
N GLY A 70 -5.33 -29.88 -13.92
CA GLY A 70 -5.67 -28.85 -14.88
C GLY A 70 -4.68 -28.70 -16.02
N SER A 71 -4.98 -27.77 -16.92
CA SER A 71 -4.16 -27.46 -18.09
C SER A 71 -4.13 -25.95 -18.35
N ILE A 72 -3.03 -25.49 -18.95
CA ILE A 72 -2.80 -24.10 -19.33
C ILE A 72 -2.42 -24.06 -20.80
N PHE A 73 -3.32 -23.60 -21.65
CA PHE A 73 -3.06 -23.45 -23.07
C PHE A 73 -2.74 -22.00 -23.43
N PHE A 74 -1.57 -21.77 -23.97
CA PHE A 74 -1.23 -20.53 -24.67
C PHE A 74 -1.35 -20.78 -26.16
N LYS A 75 -2.35 -20.21 -26.83
CA LYS A 75 -2.76 -20.59 -28.18
C LYS A 75 -3.01 -22.12 -28.24
N ASN A 76 -2.21 -22.84 -29.00
CA ASN A 76 -2.32 -24.29 -29.18
C ASN A 76 -1.28 -25.08 -28.36
N GLN A 77 -0.48 -24.43 -27.51
CA GLN A 77 0.60 -25.05 -26.73
C GLN A 77 0.20 -25.21 -25.27
N ASP A 78 0.25 -26.44 -24.76
CA ASP A 78 -0.02 -26.73 -23.34
C ASP A 78 1.23 -26.43 -22.52
N LEU A 79 1.17 -25.32 -21.74
CA LEU A 79 2.29 -24.86 -20.91
C LEU A 79 2.59 -25.78 -19.73
N THR A 80 1.66 -26.66 -19.34
CA THR A 80 1.89 -27.59 -18.23
C THR A 80 2.81 -28.75 -18.60
N LYS A 81 3.06 -28.96 -19.90
CA LYS A 81 3.83 -30.10 -20.46
C LYS A 81 5.16 -29.71 -21.11
N ILE A 82 5.44 -28.40 -21.24
CA ILE A 82 6.66 -27.93 -21.88
C ILE A 82 7.86 -27.98 -20.93
N SER A 83 9.04 -28.15 -21.56
CA SER A 83 10.32 -28.14 -20.87
C SER A 83 10.72 -26.72 -20.41
N GLU A 84 11.67 -26.63 -19.49
CA GLU A 84 12.23 -25.34 -19.07
C GLU A 84 12.85 -24.54 -20.23
N THR A 85 13.49 -25.23 -21.15
CA THR A 85 14.09 -24.61 -22.37
C THR A 85 13.01 -23.98 -23.26
N GLU A 86 11.85 -24.63 -23.40
CA GLU A 86 10.72 -24.08 -24.13
C GLU A 86 10.11 -22.90 -23.42
N PHE A 87 10.01 -22.95 -22.05
CA PHE A 87 9.58 -21.81 -21.25
C PHE A 87 10.48 -20.59 -21.41
N GLN A 88 11.80 -20.76 -21.49
CA GLN A 88 12.75 -19.65 -21.75
C GLN A 88 12.46 -18.90 -23.05
N ASN A 89 11.94 -19.60 -24.08
CA ASN A 89 11.52 -18.98 -25.34
C ASN A 89 10.17 -18.25 -25.27
N ILE A 90 9.38 -18.51 -24.22
CA ILE A 90 8.08 -17.87 -23.99
C ILE A 90 8.23 -16.68 -23.07
N ARG A 91 8.96 -16.85 -21.95
CA ARG A 91 9.18 -15.81 -20.95
C ARG A 91 9.90 -14.60 -21.55
N GLY A 92 9.38 -13.41 -21.28
CA GLY A 92 9.91 -12.15 -21.79
C GLY A 92 9.62 -11.86 -23.26
N LYS A 93 9.49 -12.90 -24.11
CA LYS A 93 9.25 -12.74 -25.55
C LYS A 93 7.78 -12.80 -25.93
N LYS A 94 7.02 -13.76 -25.39
CA LYS A 94 5.59 -13.96 -25.69
C LYS A 94 4.70 -13.60 -24.50
N ILE A 95 5.11 -14.01 -23.32
CA ILE A 95 4.46 -13.68 -22.05
C ILE A 95 5.50 -13.00 -21.17
N ALA A 96 5.25 -11.75 -20.76
CA ALA A 96 6.12 -10.99 -19.87
C ALA A 96 5.39 -10.71 -18.55
N MET A 97 6.16 -10.41 -17.50
CA MET A 97 5.62 -10.14 -16.17
C MET A 97 6.27 -8.92 -15.54
N ILE A 98 5.44 -8.07 -14.92
CA ILE A 98 5.82 -7.04 -13.97
C ILE A 98 5.53 -7.60 -12.58
N PHE A 99 6.56 -7.71 -11.73
CA PHE A 99 6.46 -8.23 -10.38
C PHE A 99 6.00 -7.15 -9.39
N GLN A 100 5.45 -7.58 -8.26
CA GLN A 100 4.81 -6.73 -7.26
C GLN A 100 5.74 -5.65 -6.67
N GLU A 101 7.02 -5.97 -6.44
CA GLU A 101 7.95 -5.04 -5.80
C GLU A 101 9.05 -4.54 -6.75
N PRO A 102 9.06 -3.23 -7.11
CA PRO A 102 10.13 -2.65 -7.93
C PRO A 102 11.52 -2.74 -7.30
N MET A 103 11.57 -2.72 -5.96
CA MET A 103 12.84 -2.70 -5.22
C MET A 103 13.59 -4.04 -5.28
N SER A 104 12.85 -5.14 -5.28
CA SER A 104 13.39 -6.50 -5.36
C SER A 104 13.58 -6.98 -6.79
N SER A 105 12.86 -6.39 -7.76
CA SER A 105 12.88 -6.80 -9.18
C SER A 105 14.02 -6.19 -9.98
N LEU A 106 14.51 -5.00 -9.59
CA LEU A 106 15.65 -4.37 -10.21
C LEU A 106 16.94 -4.70 -9.46
N ASN A 107 17.97 -5.12 -10.18
CA ASN A 107 19.29 -5.36 -9.59
C ASN A 107 19.92 -4.02 -9.15
N PRO A 108 20.12 -3.78 -7.84
CA PRO A 108 20.61 -2.50 -7.34
C PRO A 108 22.05 -2.18 -7.75
N SER A 109 22.84 -3.19 -8.14
CA SER A 109 24.24 -3.05 -8.58
C SER A 109 24.39 -2.84 -10.10
N MET A 110 23.27 -2.90 -10.85
CA MET A 110 23.26 -2.70 -12.30
C MET A 110 22.54 -1.42 -12.70
N ARG A 111 23.06 -0.74 -13.72
CA ARG A 111 22.41 0.44 -14.31
C ARG A 111 21.09 0.05 -14.99
N CYS A 112 20.08 0.92 -14.91
CA CYS A 112 18.75 0.66 -15.47
C CYS A 112 18.76 0.27 -16.97
N GLY A 113 19.53 1.00 -17.79
CA GLY A 113 19.64 0.66 -19.22
C GLY A 113 20.28 -0.70 -19.48
N LYS A 114 21.20 -1.13 -18.60
CA LYS A 114 21.84 -2.45 -18.76
C LYS A 114 20.88 -3.61 -18.48
N GLN A 115 19.95 -3.44 -17.57
CA GLN A 115 18.95 -4.47 -17.26
C GLN A 115 17.97 -4.67 -18.41
N VAL A 116 17.57 -3.59 -19.12
CA VAL A 116 16.78 -3.70 -20.35
C VAL A 116 17.62 -4.30 -21.51
N GLU A 117 18.92 -3.94 -21.58
CA GLU A 117 19.85 -4.48 -22.60
C GLU A 117 19.96 -6.02 -22.51
N GLU A 118 19.97 -6.60 -21.31
CA GLU A 118 20.01 -8.06 -21.13
C GLU A 118 18.82 -8.75 -21.78
N ILE A 119 17.62 -8.23 -21.59
CA ILE A 119 16.39 -8.80 -22.16
C ILE A 119 16.44 -8.76 -23.70
N LEU A 120 16.81 -7.62 -24.27
CA LEU A 120 16.91 -7.48 -25.73
C LEU A 120 18.00 -8.38 -26.33
N LYS A 121 19.14 -8.53 -25.66
CA LYS A 121 20.20 -9.46 -26.10
C LYS A 121 19.77 -10.91 -26.07
N GLN A 122 19.00 -11.30 -25.06
CA GLN A 122 18.54 -12.67 -24.90
C GLN A 122 17.51 -13.08 -25.97
N HIS A 123 16.64 -12.13 -26.37
CA HIS A 123 15.45 -12.46 -27.16
C HIS A 123 15.42 -11.85 -28.56
N THR A 124 16.41 -11.03 -28.94
CA THR A 124 16.49 -10.40 -30.26
C THR A 124 17.87 -10.57 -30.90
N ASN A 125 17.96 -10.36 -32.21
CA ASN A 125 19.22 -10.38 -32.96
C ASN A 125 19.74 -8.96 -33.24
N LEU A 126 19.33 -7.95 -32.46
CA LEU A 126 19.75 -6.56 -32.63
C LEU A 126 21.23 -6.38 -32.31
N SER A 127 21.92 -5.53 -33.08
CA SER A 127 23.26 -5.09 -32.77
C SER A 127 23.32 -4.24 -31.50
N ARG A 128 24.49 -4.10 -30.91
CA ARG A 128 24.69 -3.31 -29.68
C ARG A 128 24.23 -1.85 -29.83
N PHE A 129 24.34 -1.29 -31.03
CA PHE A 129 23.92 0.10 -31.28
C PHE A 129 22.41 0.18 -31.36
N GLU A 130 21.76 -0.70 -32.12
CA GLU A 130 20.30 -0.79 -32.23
C GLU A 130 19.64 -1.06 -30.89
N ILE A 131 20.21 -1.93 -30.04
CA ILE A 131 19.73 -2.19 -28.67
C ILE A 131 19.68 -0.91 -27.85
N LYS A 132 20.74 -0.09 -27.93
CA LYS A 132 20.79 1.17 -27.15
C LYS A 132 19.73 2.15 -27.62
N ASP A 133 19.52 2.28 -28.92
CA ASP A 133 18.52 3.19 -29.48
C ASP A 133 17.10 2.70 -29.15
N GLU A 134 16.84 1.39 -29.22
CA GLU A 134 15.58 0.80 -28.80
C GLU A 134 15.30 1.04 -27.31
N ILE A 135 16.30 0.92 -26.43
CA ILE A 135 16.14 1.21 -25.00
C ILE A 135 15.77 2.67 -24.77
N LEU A 136 16.43 3.61 -25.46
CA LEU A 136 16.09 5.04 -25.33
C LEU A 136 14.67 5.31 -25.81
N SER A 137 14.26 4.70 -26.92
CA SER A 137 12.88 4.77 -27.42
C SER A 137 11.87 4.18 -26.43
N LEU A 138 12.17 3.02 -25.82
CA LEU A 138 11.34 2.43 -24.77
C LEU A 138 11.21 3.34 -23.55
N PHE A 139 12.31 3.99 -23.13
CA PHE A 139 12.28 4.92 -22.00
C PHE A 139 11.46 6.18 -22.31
N GLU A 140 11.48 6.68 -23.53
CA GLU A 140 10.58 7.73 -23.99
C GLU A 140 9.12 7.27 -24.00
N LYS A 141 8.86 6.07 -24.53
CA LYS A 141 7.53 5.46 -24.56
C LYS A 141 6.90 5.30 -23.18
N VAL A 142 7.69 4.91 -22.18
CA VAL A 142 7.21 4.83 -20.77
C VAL A 142 7.29 6.18 -20.05
N LYS A 143 7.49 7.30 -20.77
CA LYS A 143 7.49 8.67 -20.24
C LYS A 143 8.50 8.90 -19.11
N LEU A 144 9.70 8.28 -19.21
CA LEU A 144 10.78 8.55 -18.27
C LEU A 144 11.41 9.92 -18.55
N PRO A 145 11.60 10.78 -17.53
CA PRO A 145 12.27 12.06 -17.71
C PRO A 145 13.76 11.83 -17.99
N ASN A 146 14.28 12.49 -19.03
CA ASN A 146 15.69 12.40 -19.43
C ASN A 146 16.20 10.95 -19.63
N PRO A 147 15.73 10.23 -20.67
CA PRO A 147 16.06 8.82 -20.94
C PRO A 147 17.54 8.49 -20.91
N LYS A 148 18.39 9.39 -21.44
CA LYS A 148 19.85 9.23 -21.47
C LYS A 148 20.49 9.23 -20.07
N ARG A 149 19.93 9.98 -19.13
CA ARG A 149 20.35 9.98 -17.71
C ARG A 149 19.91 8.66 -17.06
N ILE A 150 18.63 8.31 -17.19
CA ILE A 150 18.06 7.08 -16.57
C ILE A 150 18.80 5.83 -17.09
N TYR A 151 19.14 5.78 -18.38
CA TYR A 151 19.96 4.67 -18.94
C TYR A 151 21.25 4.43 -18.15
N LYS A 152 21.90 5.50 -17.67
CA LYS A 152 23.16 5.45 -16.91
C LYS A 152 22.97 5.36 -15.40
N SER A 153 21.78 5.62 -14.89
CA SER A 153 21.46 5.63 -13.45
C SER A 153 21.31 4.22 -12.89
N TYR A 154 21.63 4.10 -11.60
CA TYR A 154 21.32 2.92 -10.81
C TYR A 154 19.90 3.03 -10.21
N PRO A 155 19.26 1.91 -9.83
CA PRO A 155 17.91 1.94 -9.26
C PRO A 155 17.77 2.84 -8.02
N HIS A 156 18.79 2.94 -7.17
CA HIS A 156 18.75 3.78 -5.97
C HIS A 156 18.85 5.29 -6.26
N GLU A 157 19.21 5.69 -7.49
CA GLU A 157 19.32 7.10 -7.90
C GLU A 157 18.03 7.67 -8.53
N ILE A 158 16.98 6.85 -8.63
CA ILE A 158 15.70 7.20 -9.27
C ILE A 158 14.52 6.97 -8.34
N SER A 159 13.41 7.71 -8.55
CA SER A 159 12.19 7.60 -7.73
C SER A 159 11.46 6.26 -7.91
N GLY A 160 10.53 5.93 -7.00
CA GLY A 160 9.69 4.73 -7.09
C GLY A 160 8.91 4.65 -8.41
N GLY A 161 8.25 5.72 -8.81
CA GLY A 161 7.54 5.78 -10.10
C GLY A 161 8.47 5.65 -11.32
N GLN A 162 9.71 6.18 -11.25
CA GLN A 162 10.70 5.96 -12.31
C GLN A 162 11.20 4.52 -12.37
N LYS A 163 11.40 3.86 -11.21
CA LYS A 163 11.72 2.42 -11.17
C LYS A 163 10.62 1.59 -11.80
N GLN A 164 9.37 1.90 -11.49
CA GLN A 164 8.22 1.22 -12.07
C GLN A 164 8.15 1.37 -13.59
N ARG A 165 8.41 2.59 -14.11
CA ARG A 165 8.48 2.83 -15.56
C ARG A 165 9.63 2.07 -16.22
N VAL A 166 10.78 1.92 -15.56
CA VAL A 166 11.88 1.06 -16.03
C VAL A 166 11.45 -0.40 -16.11
N MET A 167 10.75 -0.93 -15.08
CA MET A 167 10.24 -2.30 -15.09
C MET A 167 9.20 -2.52 -16.20
N ILE A 168 8.32 -1.55 -16.44
CA ILE A 168 7.37 -1.59 -17.56
C ILE A 168 8.15 -1.65 -18.89
N ALA A 169 9.18 -0.79 -19.07
CA ALA A 169 10.03 -0.80 -20.26
C ALA A 169 10.71 -2.16 -20.47
N MET A 170 11.22 -2.78 -19.38
CA MET A 170 11.78 -4.13 -19.42
C MET A 170 10.74 -5.16 -19.88
N ALA A 171 9.56 -5.13 -19.32
CA ALA A 171 8.50 -6.10 -19.61
C ALA A 171 8.00 -6.01 -21.06
N ILE A 172 7.92 -4.80 -21.63
CA ILE A 172 7.42 -4.60 -23.01
C ILE A 172 8.52 -4.61 -24.08
N ALA A 173 9.80 -4.76 -23.69
CA ALA A 173 10.96 -4.63 -24.59
C ALA A 173 10.89 -5.58 -25.80
N CYS A 174 10.38 -6.79 -25.61
CA CYS A 174 10.23 -7.79 -26.69
C CYS A 174 8.83 -7.82 -27.31
N LYS A 175 7.97 -6.81 -27.05
CA LYS A 175 6.59 -6.69 -27.57
C LYS A 175 5.78 -7.97 -27.30
N PRO A 176 5.59 -8.37 -26.03
CA PRO A 176 4.91 -9.61 -25.69
C PRO A 176 3.44 -9.59 -26.12
N GLU A 177 2.85 -10.77 -26.30
CA GLU A 177 1.43 -10.92 -26.62
C GLU A 177 0.57 -10.82 -25.33
N ILE A 178 1.13 -11.26 -24.18
CA ILE A 178 0.50 -11.14 -22.86
C ILE A 178 1.47 -10.46 -21.91
N LEU A 179 0.99 -9.45 -21.20
CA LEU A 179 1.65 -8.84 -20.06
C LEU A 179 0.91 -9.22 -18.78
N ILE A 180 1.57 -9.90 -17.87
CA ILE A 180 1.09 -10.12 -16.51
C ILE A 180 1.60 -8.97 -15.65
N ALA A 181 0.71 -8.18 -15.07
CA ALA A 181 1.02 -7.07 -14.18
C ALA A 181 0.55 -7.41 -12.78
N ASP A 182 1.46 -7.92 -11.95
CA ASP A 182 1.16 -8.32 -10.57
C ASP A 182 1.35 -7.12 -9.64
N GLU A 183 0.24 -6.52 -9.24
CA GLU A 183 0.17 -5.31 -8.40
C GLU A 183 1.14 -4.18 -8.83
N PRO A 184 1.11 -3.74 -10.09
CA PRO A 184 2.13 -2.84 -10.63
C PRO A 184 2.11 -1.42 -10.07
N THR A 185 1.16 -1.11 -9.21
CA THR A 185 0.97 0.22 -8.60
C THR A 185 1.13 0.23 -7.08
N THR A 186 1.44 -0.91 -6.46
CA THR A 186 1.66 -1.02 -5.02
C THR A 186 2.84 -0.16 -4.58
N ALA A 187 2.72 0.49 -3.42
CA ALA A 187 3.69 1.41 -2.84
C ALA A 187 3.97 2.69 -3.66
N LEU A 188 3.07 3.07 -4.59
CA LEU A 188 3.09 4.33 -5.31
C LEU A 188 2.01 5.28 -4.77
N ASP A 189 2.27 6.58 -4.81
CA ASP A 189 1.24 7.57 -4.51
C ASP A 189 0.13 7.61 -5.59
N VAL A 190 -1.05 8.11 -5.21
CA VAL A 190 -2.26 8.07 -6.03
C VAL A 190 -2.07 8.73 -7.41
N THR A 191 -1.29 9.82 -7.47
CA THR A 191 -1.00 10.54 -8.73
C THR A 191 -0.18 9.65 -9.67
N VAL A 192 0.90 9.04 -9.15
CA VAL A 192 1.77 8.15 -9.93
C VAL A 192 1.03 6.85 -10.30
N GLN A 193 0.19 6.31 -9.41
CA GLN A 193 -0.67 5.15 -9.73
C GLN A 193 -1.52 5.43 -10.97
N LYS A 194 -2.23 6.56 -10.98
CA LYS A 194 -3.08 6.95 -12.12
C LYS A 194 -2.27 7.11 -13.40
N GLU A 195 -1.08 7.72 -13.32
CA GLU A 195 -0.19 7.86 -14.49
C GLU A 195 0.27 6.50 -15.04
N ILE A 196 0.61 5.54 -14.17
CA ILE A 196 1.02 4.19 -14.58
C ILE A 196 -0.14 3.43 -15.23
N LEU A 197 -1.36 3.54 -14.69
CA LEU A 197 -2.55 2.91 -15.29
C LEU A 197 -2.85 3.46 -16.69
N LEU A 198 -2.81 4.80 -16.84
CA LEU A 198 -2.99 5.44 -18.14
C LEU A 198 -1.90 5.00 -19.13
N LEU A 199 -0.66 4.92 -18.69
CA LEU A 199 0.46 4.43 -19.49
C LEU A 199 0.24 2.99 -19.95
N LEU A 200 -0.16 2.07 -19.07
CA LEU A 200 -0.45 0.69 -19.42
C LEU A 200 -1.59 0.60 -20.43
N LYS A 201 -2.64 1.41 -20.27
CA LYS A 201 -3.78 1.47 -21.21
C LYS A 201 -3.38 2.03 -22.57
N GLU A 202 -2.52 3.05 -22.62
CA GLU A 202 -1.97 3.60 -23.86
C GLU A 202 -1.12 2.54 -24.59
N ILE A 203 -0.19 1.91 -23.87
CA ILE A 203 0.67 0.85 -24.44
C ILE A 203 -0.18 -0.31 -24.96
N GLN A 204 -1.18 -0.76 -24.19
CA GLN A 204 -2.08 -1.85 -24.59
C GLN A 204 -2.83 -1.53 -25.89
N LYS A 205 -3.39 -0.31 -25.99
CA LYS A 205 -4.09 0.13 -27.21
C LYS A 205 -3.18 0.18 -28.44
N GLU A 206 -1.95 0.66 -28.27
CA GLU A 206 -0.97 0.78 -29.34
C GLU A 206 -0.45 -0.58 -29.81
N THR A 207 -0.07 -1.45 -28.88
CA THR A 207 0.55 -2.75 -29.18
C THR A 207 -0.47 -3.87 -29.40
N LYS A 208 -1.72 -3.67 -28.99
CA LYS A 208 -2.80 -4.67 -28.97
C LYS A 208 -2.45 -5.92 -28.15
N MET A 209 -1.50 -5.83 -27.23
CA MET A 209 -1.22 -6.90 -26.29
C MET A 209 -2.39 -7.10 -25.33
N SER A 210 -2.50 -8.28 -24.75
CA SER A 210 -3.47 -8.54 -23.68
C SER A 210 -2.77 -8.35 -22.34
N ILE A 211 -3.53 -7.89 -21.33
CA ILE A 211 -2.99 -7.67 -19.98
C ILE A 211 -3.78 -8.53 -18.98
N LEU A 212 -3.06 -9.32 -18.18
CA LEU A 212 -3.59 -9.88 -16.93
C LEU A 212 -3.17 -8.94 -15.79
N PHE A 213 -4.12 -8.14 -15.31
CA PHE A 213 -3.89 -7.11 -14.31
C PHE A 213 -4.31 -7.59 -12.92
N ILE A 214 -3.37 -7.80 -12.03
CA ILE A 214 -3.65 -8.22 -10.64
C ILE A 214 -3.60 -7.00 -9.75
N SER A 215 -4.66 -6.80 -8.96
CA SER A 215 -4.75 -5.71 -8.00
C SER A 215 -5.65 -6.10 -6.82
N HIS A 216 -5.39 -5.52 -5.68
CA HIS A 216 -6.31 -5.51 -4.54
C HIS A 216 -7.21 -4.26 -4.55
N ASP A 217 -6.90 -3.22 -5.35
CA ASP A 217 -7.70 -2.00 -5.48
C ASP A 217 -8.72 -2.12 -6.62
N LEU A 218 -9.98 -2.33 -6.23
CA LEU A 218 -11.11 -2.44 -7.14
C LEU A 218 -11.37 -1.15 -7.95
N SER A 219 -11.09 0.01 -7.37
CA SER A 219 -11.34 1.28 -8.07
C SER A 219 -10.40 1.45 -9.25
N LEU A 220 -9.14 1.02 -9.13
CA LEU A 220 -8.19 1.01 -10.24
C LEU A 220 -8.62 0.03 -11.33
N VAL A 221 -9.15 -1.12 -10.91
CA VAL A 221 -9.64 -2.16 -11.83
C VAL A 221 -10.86 -1.67 -12.62
N SER A 222 -11.78 -0.97 -11.98
CA SER A 222 -12.98 -0.44 -12.64
C SER A 222 -12.67 0.55 -13.78
N GLU A 223 -11.58 1.32 -13.66
CA GLU A 223 -11.14 2.28 -14.68
C GLU A 223 -10.36 1.64 -15.85
N LEU A 224 -9.73 0.48 -15.59
CA LEU A 224 -8.77 -0.11 -16.53
C LEU A 224 -9.31 -1.32 -17.27
N ALA A 225 -9.99 -2.24 -16.57
CA ALA A 225 -10.26 -3.59 -17.05
C ALA A 225 -11.51 -3.70 -17.93
N ASP A 226 -11.45 -4.58 -18.94
CA ASP A 226 -12.62 -4.99 -19.74
C ASP A 226 -13.47 -6.03 -18.99
N ARG A 227 -12.79 -6.99 -18.33
CA ARG A 227 -13.39 -8.06 -17.51
C ARG A 227 -12.67 -8.20 -16.19
N VAL A 228 -13.40 -8.67 -15.20
CA VAL A 228 -12.91 -8.90 -13.83
C VAL A 228 -13.16 -10.34 -13.43
N MET A 229 -12.21 -10.91 -12.71
CA MET A 229 -12.26 -12.20 -12.07
C MET A 229 -11.98 -12.01 -10.58
N VAL A 230 -12.93 -12.38 -9.73
CA VAL A 230 -12.84 -12.23 -8.27
C VAL A 230 -12.40 -13.56 -7.68
N MET A 231 -11.26 -13.55 -6.97
CA MET A 231 -10.70 -14.73 -6.32
C MET A 231 -10.85 -14.65 -4.80
N TYR A 232 -11.34 -15.73 -4.21
CA TYR A 232 -11.49 -15.89 -2.76
C TYR A 232 -11.09 -17.29 -2.34
N LYS A 233 -10.18 -17.42 -1.36
CA LYS A 233 -9.70 -18.70 -0.80
C LYS A 233 -9.30 -19.75 -1.86
N GLY A 234 -8.63 -19.30 -2.92
CA GLY A 234 -8.13 -20.17 -3.98
C GLY A 234 -9.15 -20.53 -5.07
N GLU A 235 -10.34 -19.97 -5.06
CA GLU A 235 -11.40 -20.20 -6.03
C GLU A 235 -11.78 -18.90 -6.76
N ILE A 236 -12.33 -19.03 -7.98
CA ILE A 236 -12.99 -17.94 -8.68
C ILE A 236 -14.45 -17.94 -8.24
N VAL A 237 -14.85 -16.92 -7.47
CA VAL A 237 -16.21 -16.81 -6.92
C VAL A 237 -17.14 -16.04 -7.84
N GLU A 238 -16.59 -15.15 -8.67
CA GLU A 238 -17.35 -14.36 -9.63
C GLU A 238 -16.46 -13.91 -10.78
N GLN A 239 -16.97 -13.89 -12.02
CA GLN A 239 -16.25 -13.34 -13.17
C GLN A 239 -17.22 -12.79 -14.22
N GLY A 240 -16.88 -11.68 -14.84
CA GLY A 240 -17.74 -11.05 -15.83
C GLY A 240 -17.18 -9.77 -16.42
N ILE A 241 -18.00 -9.07 -17.18
CA ILE A 241 -17.67 -7.72 -17.68
C ILE A 241 -17.59 -6.77 -16.48
N THR A 242 -16.61 -5.87 -16.49
CA THR A 242 -16.32 -4.96 -15.37
C THR A 242 -17.58 -4.22 -14.88
N THR A 243 -18.35 -3.63 -15.78
CA THR A 243 -19.57 -2.89 -15.42
C THR A 243 -20.63 -3.75 -14.74
N SER A 244 -20.74 -5.04 -15.12
CA SER A 244 -21.70 -5.97 -14.47
C SER A 244 -21.26 -6.31 -13.06
N ILE A 245 -19.98 -6.65 -12.86
CA ILE A 245 -19.42 -7.02 -11.55
C ILE A 245 -19.53 -5.86 -10.54
N PHE A 246 -19.32 -4.61 -10.99
CA PHE A 246 -19.38 -3.45 -10.09
C PHE A 246 -20.81 -2.98 -9.80
N ASN A 247 -21.68 -2.96 -10.81
CA ASN A 247 -23.05 -2.44 -10.65
C ASN A 247 -24.03 -3.48 -10.09
N GLN A 248 -23.81 -4.77 -10.37
CA GLN A 248 -24.69 -5.85 -9.96
C GLN A 248 -23.89 -7.07 -9.48
N PRO A 249 -23.09 -6.94 -8.41
CA PRO A 249 -22.36 -8.06 -7.85
C PRO A 249 -23.31 -9.11 -7.30
N GLU A 250 -23.11 -10.37 -7.63
CA GLU A 250 -23.96 -11.48 -7.17
C GLU A 250 -23.41 -12.09 -5.88
N HIS A 251 -22.11 -12.39 -5.84
CA HIS A 251 -21.48 -13.07 -4.72
C HIS A 251 -21.27 -12.13 -3.51
N SER A 252 -21.58 -12.61 -2.29
CA SER A 252 -21.45 -11.82 -1.05
C SER A 252 -20.05 -11.25 -0.84
N TYR A 253 -19.01 -12.01 -1.19
CA TYR A 253 -17.63 -11.56 -1.11
C TYR A 253 -17.33 -10.39 -2.06
N THR A 254 -17.85 -10.43 -3.30
CA THR A 254 -17.70 -9.31 -4.25
C THR A 254 -18.38 -8.04 -3.73
N LYS A 255 -19.60 -8.19 -3.18
CA LYS A 255 -20.33 -7.10 -2.51
C LYS A 255 -19.50 -6.49 -1.37
N ALA A 256 -18.91 -7.36 -0.55
CA ALA A 256 -18.06 -6.95 0.56
C ALA A 256 -16.84 -6.17 0.08
N LEU A 257 -16.11 -6.66 -0.92
CA LEU A 257 -14.93 -5.99 -1.47
C LEU A 257 -15.24 -4.60 -2.03
N ILE A 258 -16.37 -4.45 -2.74
CA ILE A 258 -16.79 -3.16 -3.32
C ILE A 258 -17.13 -2.15 -2.21
N ASN A 259 -17.78 -2.61 -1.12
CA ASN A 259 -18.27 -1.74 -0.05
C ASN A 259 -17.28 -1.56 1.12
N ALA A 260 -16.20 -2.33 1.19
CA ALA A 260 -15.21 -2.22 2.28
C ALA A 260 -14.33 -0.96 2.18
N ARG A 261 -14.31 -0.28 1.03
CA ARG A 261 -13.57 0.97 0.86
C ARG A 261 -14.38 2.15 1.41
N PRO A 262 -13.74 3.07 2.15
CA PRO A 262 -14.41 4.30 2.60
C PRO A 262 -14.94 5.12 1.42
N SER A 263 -16.20 5.58 1.53
CA SER A 263 -16.79 6.49 0.54
C SER A 263 -16.20 7.90 0.68
N THR A 264 -16.07 8.60 -0.45
CA THR A 264 -15.73 10.03 -0.47
C THR A 264 -16.97 10.94 -0.35
N ASP A 265 -18.18 10.40 -0.46
CA ASP A 265 -19.42 11.20 -0.46
C ASP A 265 -20.04 11.29 0.96
N TYR A 266 -19.96 10.22 1.73
CA TYR A 266 -20.50 10.15 3.08
C TYR A 266 -19.54 9.46 4.05
N ARG A 267 -19.75 9.67 5.34
CA ARG A 267 -18.93 9.07 6.41
C ARG A 267 -19.75 8.07 7.20
N LEU A 268 -19.34 6.80 7.17
CA LEU A 268 -19.92 5.75 8.00
C LEU A 268 -19.38 5.83 9.43
N LYS A 269 -20.19 5.44 10.41
CA LYS A 269 -19.72 5.27 11.80
C LYS A 269 -18.75 4.10 11.91
N LYS A 270 -19.01 3.02 11.17
CA LYS A 270 -18.18 1.81 11.09
C LYS A 270 -18.12 1.35 9.64
N LEU A 271 -16.93 1.04 9.15
CA LEU A 271 -16.78 0.45 7.82
C LEU A 271 -17.27 -1.01 7.84
N PRO A 272 -18.07 -1.44 6.86
CA PRO A 272 -18.47 -2.83 6.78
C PRO A 272 -17.26 -3.70 6.46
N THR A 273 -17.17 -4.86 7.11
CA THR A 273 -16.15 -5.87 6.88
C THR A 273 -16.68 -7.02 6.04
N ILE A 274 -15.80 -7.88 5.53
CA ILE A 274 -16.25 -9.08 4.79
C ILE A 274 -17.12 -9.97 5.67
N SER A 275 -16.81 -10.10 6.97
CA SER A 275 -17.62 -10.89 7.90
C SER A 275 -19.05 -10.36 7.96
N ASP A 276 -19.23 -9.05 8.07
CA ASP A 276 -20.55 -8.42 8.15
C ASP A 276 -21.41 -8.73 6.90
N PHE A 277 -20.79 -8.74 5.71
CA PHE A 277 -21.48 -9.12 4.47
C PHE A 277 -21.78 -10.61 4.37
N MET A 278 -20.88 -11.47 4.85
CA MET A 278 -21.08 -12.92 4.82
C MET A 278 -22.15 -13.37 5.81
N GLU A 279 -22.28 -12.68 6.95
CA GLU A 279 -23.28 -12.93 8.00
C GLU A 279 -24.61 -12.20 7.74
N GLY A 280 -24.63 -11.23 6.82
CA GLY A 280 -25.82 -10.45 6.47
C GLY A 280 -26.13 -9.32 7.46
N ASP A 281 -25.20 -8.98 8.36
CA ASP A 281 -25.34 -7.90 9.35
C ASP A 281 -24.65 -6.62 8.86
N ILE A 282 -25.29 -5.93 7.92
CA ILE A 282 -24.74 -4.72 7.30
C ILE A 282 -25.30 -3.48 7.98
N ASN A 283 -24.55 -2.90 8.91
CA ASN A 283 -24.88 -1.61 9.53
C ASN A 283 -24.17 -0.46 8.80
N GLN A 284 -24.92 0.35 8.04
CA GLN A 284 -24.43 1.50 7.30
C GLN A 284 -24.86 2.83 7.94
N SER A 285 -24.75 2.96 9.25
CA SER A 285 -25.05 4.22 9.96
C SER A 285 -24.11 5.35 9.51
N ILE A 286 -24.67 6.42 8.96
CA ILE A 286 -23.95 7.61 8.51
C ILE A 286 -23.81 8.59 9.68
N ILE A 287 -22.65 9.25 9.77
CA ILE A 287 -22.45 10.38 10.69
C ILE A 287 -23.06 11.63 10.07
N SER A 288 -24.05 12.24 10.72
CA SER A 288 -24.69 13.45 10.23
C SER A 288 -23.79 14.68 10.36
N GLU A 289 -24.04 15.69 9.53
CA GLU A 289 -23.33 16.98 9.57
C GLU A 289 -23.50 17.68 10.93
N ASP A 290 -24.71 17.69 11.50
CA ASP A 290 -24.99 18.27 12.81
C ASP A 290 -24.16 17.61 13.91
N HIS A 291 -24.00 16.28 13.87
CA HIS A 291 -23.16 15.56 14.82
C HIS A 291 -21.70 15.99 14.71
N ARG A 292 -21.19 16.18 13.49
CA ARG A 292 -19.82 16.67 13.24
C ARG A 292 -19.63 18.08 13.73
N ILE A 293 -20.55 18.98 13.43
CA ILE A 293 -20.51 20.39 13.90
C ILE A 293 -20.46 20.44 15.44
N ALA A 294 -21.31 19.68 16.11
CA ALA A 294 -21.32 19.61 17.56
C ALA A 294 -20.00 19.01 18.12
N HIS A 295 -19.47 18.00 17.46
CA HIS A 295 -18.17 17.41 17.80
C HIS A 295 -17.03 18.42 17.66
N HIS A 296 -16.91 19.10 16.53
CA HIS A 296 -15.88 20.11 16.27
C HIS A 296 -15.97 21.30 17.24
N LYS A 297 -17.19 21.77 17.55
CA LYS A 297 -17.37 22.85 18.53
C LYS A 297 -16.82 22.48 19.90
N ARG A 298 -17.03 21.23 20.34
CA ARG A 298 -16.48 20.72 21.61
C ARG A 298 -14.96 20.56 21.52
N LEU A 299 -14.45 20.07 20.40
CA LEU A 299 -13.04 19.75 20.18
C LEU A 299 -12.18 21.02 20.16
N TYR A 300 -12.58 22.01 19.36
CA TYR A 300 -11.84 23.27 19.19
C TYR A 300 -12.12 24.32 20.29
N GLY A 301 -12.98 24.01 21.26
CA GLY A 301 -13.18 24.78 22.48
C GLY A 301 -12.18 24.49 23.60
N GLN A 302 -11.23 23.54 23.36
CA GLN A 302 -10.19 23.13 24.31
C GLN A 302 -8.85 23.81 24.02
N ASP A 303 -7.92 23.74 24.99
CA ASP A 303 -6.54 24.11 24.70
C ASP A 303 -5.85 23.08 23.77
N PRO A 304 -4.98 23.50 22.87
CA PRO A 304 -4.29 22.60 21.97
C PRO A 304 -3.35 21.64 22.72
N LEU A 305 -3.40 20.36 22.35
CA LEU A 305 -2.49 19.34 22.85
C LEU A 305 -1.08 19.51 22.26
N LEU A 306 -1.02 19.80 20.94
CA LEU A 306 0.24 20.02 20.20
C LEU A 306 0.13 21.31 19.40
N GLU A 307 1.18 22.13 19.43
CA GLU A 307 1.35 23.31 18.58
C GLU A 307 2.66 23.18 17.80
N VAL A 308 2.58 23.27 16.49
CA VAL A 308 3.70 23.35 15.57
C VAL A 308 3.76 24.78 15.05
N ILE A 309 4.88 25.47 15.24
CA ILE A 309 5.01 26.91 14.98
C ILE A 309 6.25 27.15 14.11
N ASP A 310 6.05 27.53 12.87
CA ASP A 310 7.06 27.91 11.87
C ASP A 310 8.22 26.90 11.77
N VAL A 311 7.86 25.60 11.76
CA VAL A 311 8.84 24.51 11.77
C VAL A 311 9.47 24.32 10.40
N GLU A 312 10.81 24.32 10.38
CA GLU A 312 11.61 23.99 9.21
C GLU A 312 12.51 22.78 9.46
N LYS A 313 12.68 21.96 8.43
CA LYS A 313 13.67 20.88 8.39
C LYS A 313 14.43 20.90 7.07
N VAL A 314 15.72 21.12 7.16
CA VAL A 314 16.64 21.19 6.02
C VAL A 314 17.63 20.04 6.09
N TYR A 315 17.79 19.30 5.00
CA TYR A 315 18.85 18.32 4.81
C TYR A 315 19.92 18.86 3.88
N LEU A 316 21.18 18.64 4.25
CA LEU A 316 22.35 19.03 3.48
C LEU A 316 22.87 17.83 2.69
N SER A 317 22.90 17.93 1.37
CA SER A 317 23.48 16.90 0.50
C SER A 317 24.83 17.35 -0.03
N LYS A 318 25.93 16.66 0.36
CA LYS A 318 27.28 16.90 -0.13
C LYS A 318 27.46 16.27 -1.52
N LYS A 319 27.66 17.08 -2.54
CA LYS A 319 27.91 16.61 -3.92
C LYS A 319 29.39 16.30 -4.25
N GLY A 320 30.30 16.40 -3.31
CA GLY A 320 31.75 16.15 -3.49
C GLY A 320 32.63 17.17 -2.76
N LEU A 321 33.95 16.94 -2.75
CA LEU A 321 34.92 17.76 -1.98
C LEU A 321 34.98 19.25 -2.38
N PHE A 322 34.49 19.63 -3.57
CA PHE A 322 34.59 20.99 -4.11
C PHE A 322 33.25 21.59 -4.59
N SER A 323 32.10 20.97 -4.30
CA SER A 323 30.79 21.52 -4.69
C SER A 323 30.07 22.11 -3.49
N LYS A 324 29.30 23.22 -3.70
CA LYS A 324 28.41 23.77 -2.69
C LYS A 324 27.40 22.70 -2.27
N ASP A 325 27.14 22.59 -0.97
CA ASP A 325 26.10 21.75 -0.43
C ASP A 325 24.75 22.16 -1.02
N ILE A 326 23.96 21.18 -1.41
CA ILE A 326 22.58 21.43 -1.87
C ILE A 326 21.69 21.31 -0.65
N GLU A 327 21.03 22.41 -0.31
CA GLU A 327 19.99 22.42 0.71
C GLU A 327 18.67 21.88 0.14
N PHE A 328 18.11 20.91 0.85
CA PHE A 328 16.78 20.38 0.57
C PHE A 328 15.88 20.64 1.77
N LYS A 329 14.93 21.56 1.63
CA LYS A 329 13.91 21.84 2.64
C LYS A 329 12.81 20.80 2.58
N ALA A 330 12.88 19.83 3.46
CA ALA A 330 11.86 18.78 3.58
C ALA A 330 10.58 19.27 4.28
N VAL A 331 10.74 20.22 5.22
CA VAL A 331 9.65 20.98 5.86
C VAL A 331 10.05 22.45 5.81
N ASP A 332 9.16 23.34 5.39
CA ASP A 332 9.43 24.75 5.11
C ASP A 332 8.33 25.66 5.71
N GLY A 333 8.52 26.12 6.96
CA GLY A 333 7.64 27.07 7.64
C GLY A 333 6.26 26.53 7.97
N VAL A 334 6.16 25.30 8.50
CA VAL A 334 4.89 24.63 8.79
C VAL A 334 4.36 25.04 10.15
N SER A 335 3.06 25.46 10.19
CA SER A 335 2.36 25.83 11.43
C SER A 335 0.95 25.24 11.47
N PHE A 336 0.60 24.56 12.57
CA PHE A 336 -0.76 24.07 12.86
C PHE A 336 -0.92 23.68 14.33
N LYS A 337 -2.15 23.39 14.74
CA LYS A 337 -2.51 22.94 16.10
C LYS A 337 -3.25 21.62 16.02
N VAL A 338 -3.10 20.81 17.08
CA VAL A 338 -3.82 19.55 17.28
C VAL A 338 -4.51 19.58 18.64
N TYR A 339 -5.76 19.20 18.71
CA TYR A 339 -6.56 19.25 19.92
C TYR A 339 -6.77 17.85 20.53
N PRO A 340 -6.99 17.76 21.86
CA PRO A 340 -7.22 16.46 22.51
C PRO A 340 -8.40 15.70 21.89
N GLY A 341 -8.19 14.44 21.52
CA GLY A 341 -9.20 13.60 20.88
C GLY A 341 -9.45 13.90 19.40
N GLU A 342 -8.68 14.79 18.78
CA GLU A 342 -8.74 15.08 17.33
C GLU A 342 -8.04 14.00 16.51
N THR A 343 -8.49 13.80 15.27
CA THR A 343 -7.71 13.13 14.23
C THR A 343 -7.37 14.12 13.14
N ILE A 344 -6.10 14.51 13.02
CA ILE A 344 -5.59 15.28 11.89
C ILE A 344 -5.13 14.32 10.79
N GLY A 345 -5.67 14.51 9.59
CA GLY A 345 -5.20 13.84 8.37
C GLY A 345 -4.09 14.64 7.70
N LEU A 346 -2.94 14.01 7.46
CA LEU A 346 -1.82 14.62 6.75
C LEU A 346 -1.63 13.93 5.40
N VAL A 347 -1.91 14.64 4.31
CA VAL A 347 -1.90 14.10 2.94
C VAL A 347 -0.95 14.87 2.02
N GLY A 348 -0.57 14.26 0.91
CA GLY A 348 0.28 14.82 -0.14
C GLY A 348 1.07 13.73 -0.86
N GLU A 349 1.74 14.08 -1.95
CA GLU A 349 2.55 13.14 -2.73
C GLU A 349 3.74 12.59 -1.93
N SER A 350 4.29 11.46 -2.38
CA SER A 350 5.47 10.87 -1.77
C SER A 350 6.66 11.85 -1.82
N GLY A 351 7.39 12.00 -0.70
CA GLY A 351 8.51 12.92 -0.58
C GLY A 351 8.14 14.40 -0.36
N CYS A 352 6.86 14.74 -0.14
CA CYS A 352 6.46 16.12 0.18
C CYS A 352 6.78 16.57 1.62
N GLY A 353 7.29 15.66 2.50
CA GLY A 353 7.72 16.00 3.85
C GLY A 353 6.86 15.44 5.00
N LYS A 354 5.81 14.66 4.75
CA LYS A 354 4.87 14.13 5.78
C LYS A 354 5.58 13.35 6.88
N SER A 355 6.30 12.29 6.53
CA SER A 355 7.02 11.47 7.52
C SER A 355 8.15 12.25 8.20
N THR A 356 8.78 13.21 7.51
CA THR A 356 9.76 14.13 8.12
C THR A 356 9.12 14.98 9.21
N LEU A 357 7.94 15.54 8.94
CA LEU A 357 7.18 16.31 9.93
C LEU A 357 6.74 15.41 11.11
N GLY A 358 6.25 14.19 10.83
CA GLY A 358 5.94 13.19 11.86
C GLY A 358 7.14 12.87 12.75
N ASN A 359 8.31 12.62 12.17
CA ASN A 359 9.55 12.36 12.89
C ASN A 359 10.01 13.57 13.73
N ALA A 360 9.81 14.79 13.24
CA ALA A 360 10.11 16.02 13.99
C ALA A 360 9.19 16.15 15.23
N ILE A 361 7.88 15.86 15.09
CA ILE A 361 6.92 15.88 16.21
C ILE A 361 7.30 14.82 17.26
N LEU A 362 7.70 13.63 16.83
CA LEU A 362 8.15 12.52 17.68
C LEU A 362 9.53 12.77 18.31
N GLN A 363 10.20 13.87 17.97
CA GLN A 363 11.59 14.15 18.36
C GLN A 363 12.56 13.01 18.00
N LEU A 364 12.27 12.28 16.91
CA LEU A 364 13.19 11.31 16.29
C LEU A 364 14.21 12.02 15.40
N ASP A 365 13.83 13.14 14.81
CA ASP A 365 14.68 14.00 14.00
C ASP A 365 14.53 15.46 14.46
N LYS A 366 15.64 16.13 14.71
CA LYS A 366 15.64 17.52 15.17
C LYS A 366 15.22 18.47 14.06
N VAL A 367 14.39 19.44 14.38
CA VAL A 367 14.05 20.55 13.48
C VAL A 367 15.27 21.45 13.25
N THR A 368 15.32 22.15 12.12
CA THR A 368 16.35 23.14 11.82
C THR A 368 16.01 24.48 12.45
N SER A 369 14.74 24.88 12.41
CA SER A 369 14.18 26.07 13.05
C SER A 369 12.72 25.85 13.41
N GLY A 370 12.12 26.81 14.14
CA GLY A 370 10.75 26.73 14.62
C GLY A 370 10.61 26.11 16.00
N ILE A 371 9.38 25.99 16.46
CA ILE A 371 9.04 25.54 17.82
C ILE A 371 7.93 24.49 17.75
N ILE A 372 8.10 23.41 18.52
CA ILE A 372 7.03 22.44 18.77
C ILE A 372 6.70 22.48 20.27
N LYS A 373 5.42 22.71 20.59
CA LYS A 373 4.92 22.67 21.96
C LYS A 373 3.99 21.51 22.16
N TYR A 374 4.13 20.79 23.25
CA TYR A 374 3.23 19.75 23.72
C TYR A 374 2.67 20.15 25.09
N ARG A 375 1.34 20.24 25.21
CA ARG A 375 0.66 20.78 26.42
C ARG A 375 1.22 22.13 26.88
N GLY A 376 1.48 23.03 25.92
CA GLY A 376 2.06 24.35 26.16
C GLY A 376 3.57 24.37 26.41
N GLN A 377 4.23 23.24 26.67
CA GLN A 377 5.67 23.15 26.91
C GLN A 377 6.44 22.96 25.61
N ASN A 378 7.51 23.71 25.44
CA ASN A 378 8.40 23.58 24.29
C ASN A 378 9.20 22.27 24.37
N ILE A 379 9.00 21.38 23.36
CA ILE A 379 9.66 20.07 23.29
C ILE A 379 10.80 20.03 22.26
N THR A 380 11.14 21.15 21.63
CA THR A 380 12.11 21.20 20.51
C THR A 380 13.52 20.78 20.93
N ASN A 381 13.93 21.08 22.17
CA ASN A 381 15.28 20.85 22.67
C ASN A 381 15.27 20.18 24.07
N LEU A 382 14.67 18.99 24.15
CA LEU A 382 14.61 18.21 25.38
C LEU A 382 15.93 17.49 25.70
N SER A 383 16.24 17.36 26.98
CA SER A 383 17.25 16.42 27.47
C SER A 383 16.84 14.97 27.23
N LYS A 384 17.79 14.04 27.31
CA LYS A 384 17.50 12.60 27.14
C LYS A 384 16.47 12.07 28.17
N ALA A 385 16.46 12.61 29.38
CA ALA A 385 15.51 12.22 30.42
C ALA A 385 14.10 12.72 30.11
N GLU A 386 13.94 14.00 29.76
CA GLU A 386 12.67 14.60 29.35
C GLU A 386 12.11 13.93 28.09
N LEU A 387 12.97 13.64 27.10
CA LEU A 387 12.58 12.92 25.90
C LEU A 387 12.06 11.51 26.20
N ARG A 388 12.64 10.82 27.21
CA ARG A 388 12.17 9.51 27.65
C ARG A 388 10.77 9.61 28.26
N GLU A 389 10.49 10.64 29.06
CA GLU A 389 9.15 10.88 29.61
C GLU A 389 8.14 11.23 28.50
N LEU A 390 8.51 12.12 27.57
CA LEU A 390 7.66 12.47 26.44
C LEU A 390 7.25 11.25 25.60
N ARG A 391 8.13 10.26 25.47
CA ARG A 391 7.86 9.01 24.73
C ARG A 391 6.83 8.09 25.39
N LYS A 392 6.35 8.36 26.60
CA LYS A 392 5.15 7.71 27.14
C LYS A 392 3.89 8.28 26.48
N ASP A 393 3.88 9.59 26.28
CA ASP A 393 2.70 10.33 25.86
C ASP A 393 2.55 10.41 24.33
N ILE A 394 3.67 10.42 23.59
CA ILE A 394 3.68 10.50 22.13
C ILE A 394 4.28 9.22 21.56
N GLN A 395 3.49 8.51 20.77
CA GLN A 395 3.85 7.22 20.19
C GLN A 395 3.66 7.20 18.67
N ILE A 396 4.20 6.16 18.01
CA ILE A 396 4.07 5.96 16.56
C ILE A 396 3.59 4.55 16.25
N ILE A 397 2.70 4.45 15.26
CA ILE A 397 2.39 3.22 14.53
C ILE A 397 3.09 3.32 13.17
N PHE A 398 4.07 2.46 12.94
CA PHE A 398 4.90 2.47 11.73
C PHE A 398 4.20 1.91 10.50
N GLN A 399 4.66 2.33 9.33
CA GLN A 399 4.23 1.85 8.02
C GLN A 399 4.46 0.35 7.83
N ASP A 400 5.65 -0.14 8.20
CA ASP A 400 6.01 -1.55 8.11
C ASP A 400 5.95 -2.22 9.49
N PRO A 401 4.89 -3.01 9.75
CA PRO A 401 4.75 -3.70 11.02
C PRO A 401 5.82 -4.80 11.21
N PHE A 402 6.39 -5.33 10.12
CA PHE A 402 7.43 -6.35 10.19
C PHE A 402 8.75 -5.75 10.66
N ALA A 403 9.20 -4.67 10.03
CA ALA A 403 10.44 -3.98 10.41
C ALA A 403 10.36 -3.37 11.83
N SER A 404 9.14 -3.07 12.31
CA SER A 404 8.94 -2.49 13.64
C SER A 404 9.03 -3.50 14.80
N LEU A 405 8.95 -4.79 14.53
CA LEU A 405 8.99 -5.86 15.55
C LEU A 405 10.30 -6.64 15.49
N ASN A 406 10.89 -6.93 16.66
CA ASN A 406 12.05 -7.81 16.73
C ASN A 406 11.62 -9.27 16.45
N PRO A 407 12.08 -9.90 15.34
CA PRO A 407 11.65 -11.24 14.97
C PRO A 407 12.07 -12.35 15.94
N ARG A 408 13.01 -12.05 16.86
CA ARG A 408 13.52 -12.97 17.89
C ARG A 408 12.78 -12.87 19.22
N MET A 409 11.82 -11.97 19.34
CA MET A 409 10.98 -11.79 20.53
C MET A 409 9.59 -12.31 20.29
N THR A 410 8.99 -12.93 21.30
CA THR A 410 7.56 -13.25 21.26
C THR A 410 6.73 -11.97 21.30
N VAL A 411 5.52 -12.00 20.73
CA VAL A 411 4.59 -10.87 20.69
C VAL A 411 4.30 -10.32 22.09
N GLY A 412 4.08 -11.20 23.08
CA GLY A 412 3.85 -10.78 24.47
C GLY A 412 5.03 -9.99 25.03
N ASN A 413 6.26 -10.44 24.79
CA ASN A 413 7.46 -9.74 25.25
C ASN A 413 7.66 -8.40 24.52
N ALA A 414 7.36 -8.34 23.22
CA ALA A 414 7.48 -7.12 22.42
C ALA A 414 6.49 -6.02 22.87
N ILE A 415 5.28 -6.41 23.32
CA ILE A 415 4.29 -5.48 23.88
C ILE A 415 4.66 -5.10 25.33
N MET A 416 5.24 -6.02 26.10
CA MET A 416 5.64 -5.80 27.50
C MET A 416 6.90 -4.93 27.63
N GLU A 417 7.77 -4.94 26.61
CA GLU A 417 9.05 -4.21 26.66
C GLU A 417 8.91 -2.72 26.98
N PRO A 418 8.07 -1.93 26.27
CA PRO A 418 7.87 -0.52 26.60
C PRO A 418 7.28 -0.32 28.01
N MET A 419 6.44 -1.22 28.51
CA MET A 419 5.96 -1.16 29.89
C MET A 419 7.10 -1.29 30.89
N LYS A 420 8.06 -2.22 30.66
CA LYS A 420 9.25 -2.38 31.51
C LYS A 420 10.13 -1.14 31.49
N VAL A 421 10.39 -0.59 30.31
CA VAL A 421 11.23 0.62 30.12
C VAL A 421 10.68 1.81 30.87
N HIS A 422 9.35 1.95 30.93
CA HIS A 422 8.67 3.07 31.58
C HIS A 422 8.09 2.75 32.97
N ASN A 423 8.49 1.61 33.58
CA ASN A 423 8.06 1.17 34.89
C ASN A 423 6.53 1.07 35.06
N ILE A 424 5.82 0.65 34.00
CA ILE A 424 4.39 0.37 34.06
C ILE A 424 4.19 -1.07 34.53
N GLY A 425 3.35 -1.26 35.55
CA GLY A 425 3.11 -2.55 36.19
C GLY A 425 4.21 -2.95 37.18
N ASN A 426 3.80 -3.66 38.26
CA ASN A 426 4.64 -3.94 39.42
C ASN A 426 5.39 -5.26 39.31
N SER A 427 4.87 -6.23 38.54
CA SER A 427 5.47 -7.55 38.35
C SER A 427 5.40 -8.01 36.89
N PHE A 428 5.99 -9.19 36.60
CA PHE A 428 5.84 -9.82 35.31
C PHE A 428 4.38 -10.25 35.06
N GLU A 429 3.73 -10.77 36.08
CA GLU A 429 2.35 -11.26 36.03
C GLU A 429 1.38 -10.12 35.78
N ASP A 430 1.51 -8.98 36.48
CA ASP A 430 0.70 -7.78 36.23
C ASP A 430 0.86 -7.27 34.78
N ARG A 431 2.11 -7.19 34.29
CA ARG A 431 2.34 -6.79 32.90
C ARG A 431 1.76 -7.79 31.89
N LYS A 432 1.88 -9.09 32.18
CA LYS A 432 1.32 -10.15 31.33
C LYS A 432 -0.21 -10.05 31.25
N GLU A 433 -0.87 -9.83 32.37
CA GLU A 433 -2.33 -9.67 32.41
C GLU A 433 -2.78 -8.46 31.57
N ARG A 434 -2.09 -7.32 31.71
CA ARG A 434 -2.32 -6.13 30.87
C ARG A 434 -2.10 -6.42 29.37
N VAL A 435 -1.07 -7.15 29.02
CA VAL A 435 -0.80 -7.53 27.62
C VAL A 435 -1.91 -8.44 27.09
N LEU A 436 -2.41 -9.38 27.87
CA LEU A 436 -3.52 -10.25 27.48
C LEU A 436 -4.81 -9.46 27.23
N ASP A 437 -5.11 -8.49 28.10
CA ASP A 437 -6.23 -7.55 27.92
C ASP A 437 -6.07 -6.72 26.63
N ILE A 438 -4.88 -6.18 26.37
CA ILE A 438 -4.58 -5.42 25.15
C ILE A 438 -4.71 -6.30 23.91
N LEU A 439 -4.21 -7.55 23.92
CA LEU A 439 -4.36 -8.49 22.80
C LEU A 439 -5.84 -8.72 22.48
N THR A 440 -6.68 -8.90 23.50
CA THR A 440 -8.12 -9.02 23.31
C THR A 440 -8.73 -7.77 22.69
N LYS A 441 -8.34 -6.57 23.14
CA LYS A 441 -8.83 -5.27 22.62
C LYS A 441 -8.44 -5.06 21.16
N VAL A 442 -7.29 -5.56 20.72
CA VAL A 442 -6.90 -5.49 19.29
C VAL A 442 -7.40 -6.68 18.47
N GLY A 443 -8.25 -7.55 19.04
CA GLY A 443 -8.86 -8.70 18.36
C GLY A 443 -7.86 -9.84 18.08
N LEU A 444 -6.90 -10.05 18.97
CA LEU A 444 -5.96 -11.17 18.94
C LEU A 444 -6.23 -12.13 20.11
N GLU A 445 -6.04 -13.43 19.87
CA GLU A 445 -6.19 -14.44 20.90
C GLU A 445 -5.09 -14.35 21.97
N ALA A 446 -5.39 -14.77 23.19
CA ALA A 446 -4.43 -14.84 24.29
C ALA A 446 -3.21 -15.73 23.97
N SER A 447 -3.39 -16.77 23.15
CA SER A 447 -2.32 -17.67 22.64
C SER A 447 -1.24 -16.92 21.87
N SER A 448 -1.58 -15.76 21.29
CA SER A 448 -0.68 -14.87 20.54
C SER A 448 0.49 -14.35 21.40
N PHE A 449 0.34 -14.32 22.71
CA PHE A 449 1.40 -13.91 23.64
C PHE A 449 2.72 -14.68 23.44
N TYR A 450 2.64 -15.97 23.13
CA TYR A 450 3.78 -16.85 23.02
C TYR A 450 4.31 -17.02 21.59
N LYS A 451 3.59 -16.52 20.59
CA LYS A 451 3.94 -16.61 19.17
C LYS A 451 4.98 -15.55 18.78
N TYR A 452 5.72 -15.83 17.72
CA TYR A 452 6.67 -14.90 17.12
C TYR A 452 6.04 -14.10 15.98
N PRO A 453 6.55 -12.90 15.64
CA PRO A 453 5.99 -12.06 14.59
C PRO A 453 5.84 -12.75 13.22
N HIS A 454 6.73 -13.66 12.86
CA HIS A 454 6.68 -14.37 11.57
C HIS A 454 5.51 -15.37 11.46
N GLU A 455 4.88 -15.75 12.58
CA GLU A 455 3.72 -16.66 12.60
C GLU A 455 2.39 -15.94 12.30
N PHE A 456 2.41 -14.61 12.15
CA PHE A 456 1.22 -13.79 11.95
C PHE A 456 1.10 -13.28 10.51
N SER A 457 -0.14 -13.08 10.04
CA SER A 457 -0.44 -12.35 8.81
C SER A 457 -0.07 -10.87 8.92
N GLY A 458 -0.01 -10.15 7.79
CA GLY A 458 0.27 -8.70 7.76
C GLY A 458 -0.66 -7.89 8.65
N GLY A 459 -1.96 -8.12 8.56
CA GLY A 459 -2.96 -7.44 9.41
C GLY A 459 -2.86 -7.80 10.89
N GLN A 460 -2.55 -9.05 11.21
CA GLN A 460 -2.31 -9.45 12.60
C GLN A 460 -1.04 -8.79 13.17
N ARG A 461 0.05 -8.68 12.38
CA ARG A 461 1.26 -7.94 12.78
C ARG A 461 0.96 -6.47 13.02
N GLN A 462 0.12 -5.85 12.18
CA GLN A 462 -0.30 -4.47 12.40
C GLN A 462 -1.05 -4.31 13.72
N ARG A 463 -1.94 -5.23 14.06
CA ARG A 463 -2.64 -5.26 15.36
C ARG A 463 -1.66 -5.43 16.53
N VAL A 464 -0.59 -6.22 16.37
CA VAL A 464 0.50 -6.32 17.37
C VAL A 464 1.24 -4.99 17.52
N GLY A 465 1.54 -4.29 16.42
CA GLY A 465 2.13 -2.96 16.43
C GLY A 465 1.26 -1.94 17.16
N ILE A 466 -0.06 -1.94 16.90
CA ILE A 466 -1.06 -1.13 17.60
C ILE A 466 -1.05 -1.49 19.10
N ALA A 467 -1.11 -2.79 19.44
CA ALA A 467 -1.09 -3.27 20.82
C ALA A 467 0.13 -2.76 21.59
N ARG A 468 1.32 -2.81 20.97
CA ARG A 468 2.56 -2.29 21.57
C ARG A 468 2.50 -0.78 21.80
N THR A 469 1.94 -0.03 20.85
CA THR A 469 1.79 1.42 20.93
C THR A 469 0.84 1.82 22.07
N ILE A 470 -0.34 1.19 22.15
CA ILE A 470 -1.35 1.54 23.18
C ILE A 470 -1.00 1.00 24.58
N ALA A 471 0.00 0.13 24.71
CA ALA A 471 0.45 -0.42 25.98
C ALA A 471 0.92 0.65 26.99
N LEU A 472 1.34 1.82 26.50
CA LEU A 472 1.72 2.98 27.32
C LEU A 472 0.56 3.94 27.56
N GLN A 473 -0.62 3.74 26.96
CA GLN A 473 -1.77 4.65 26.99
C GLN A 473 -1.39 6.09 26.59
N PRO A 474 -0.78 6.28 25.41
CA PRO A 474 -0.31 7.59 24.97
C PRO A 474 -1.48 8.56 24.76
N GLN A 475 -1.19 9.87 24.76
CA GLN A 475 -2.19 10.89 24.43
C GLN A 475 -2.20 11.23 22.93
N LEU A 476 -1.04 11.15 22.28
CA LEU A 476 -0.87 11.43 20.86
C LEU A 476 -0.21 10.24 20.16
N ILE A 477 -0.81 9.80 19.07
CA ILE A 477 -0.29 8.72 18.23
C ILE A 477 -0.11 9.24 16.79
N VAL A 478 1.09 9.15 16.28
CA VAL A 478 1.36 9.36 14.85
C VAL A 478 1.18 8.03 14.13
N CYS A 479 0.22 7.96 13.21
CA CYS A 479 -0.01 6.81 12.34
C CYS A 479 0.67 7.10 11.00
N ASP A 480 1.90 6.60 10.79
CA ASP A 480 2.65 6.85 9.54
C ASP A 480 2.37 5.72 8.55
N GLU A 481 1.48 5.98 7.58
CA GLU A 481 1.02 5.03 6.55
C GLU A 481 0.63 3.64 7.09
N SER A 482 0.07 3.61 8.29
CA SER A 482 -0.15 2.40 9.10
C SER A 482 -1.11 1.37 8.50
N VAL A 483 -1.80 1.69 7.41
CA VAL A 483 -2.75 0.79 6.73
C VAL A 483 -2.47 0.63 5.24
N SER A 484 -1.46 1.29 4.69
CA SER A 484 -1.18 1.34 3.25
C SER A 484 -0.76 0.01 2.63
N ALA A 485 -0.13 -0.86 3.42
CA ALA A 485 0.33 -2.19 3.00
C ALA A 485 -0.70 -3.30 3.25
N LEU A 486 -1.92 -2.95 3.67
CA LEU A 486 -2.97 -3.91 4.03
C LEU A 486 -4.01 -4.03 2.90
N ASP A 487 -4.54 -5.23 2.72
CA ASP A 487 -5.70 -5.44 1.84
C ASP A 487 -6.91 -4.65 2.34
N ILE A 488 -7.79 -4.26 1.44
CA ILE A 488 -8.95 -3.40 1.71
C ILE A 488 -9.79 -3.90 2.90
N SER A 489 -10.02 -5.21 3.00
CA SER A 489 -10.81 -5.77 4.10
C SER A 489 -10.12 -5.70 5.45
N VAL A 490 -8.80 -5.97 5.48
CA VAL A 490 -7.99 -5.84 6.70
C VAL A 490 -7.82 -4.38 7.05
N GLN A 491 -7.70 -3.50 6.05
CA GLN A 491 -7.66 -2.05 6.22
C GLN A 491 -8.93 -1.54 6.93
N ALA A 492 -10.13 -1.94 6.48
CA ALA A 492 -11.39 -1.57 7.12
C ALA A 492 -11.43 -2.01 8.61
N GLN A 493 -10.99 -3.23 8.90
CA GLN A 493 -10.93 -3.73 10.28
C GLN A 493 -9.97 -2.93 11.15
N VAL A 494 -8.78 -2.53 10.63
CA VAL A 494 -7.80 -1.75 11.39
C VAL A 494 -8.28 -0.32 11.60
N LEU A 495 -8.93 0.30 10.60
CA LEU A 495 -9.51 1.63 10.73
C LEU A 495 -10.63 1.66 11.78
N ASN A 496 -11.51 0.67 11.78
CA ASN A 496 -12.55 0.50 12.80
C ASN A 496 -11.91 0.34 14.19
N LEU A 497 -10.90 -0.51 14.33
CA LEU A 497 -10.16 -0.70 15.57
C LEU A 497 -9.56 0.62 16.09
N LEU A 498 -8.91 1.42 15.23
CA LEU A 498 -8.34 2.72 15.63
C LEU A 498 -9.43 3.69 16.12
N ASN A 499 -10.60 3.73 15.46
CA ASN A 499 -11.73 4.55 15.88
C ASN A 499 -12.34 4.05 17.21
N GLU A 500 -12.45 2.74 17.41
CA GLU A 500 -12.90 2.14 18.66
C GLU A 500 -11.95 2.49 19.82
N LEU A 501 -10.64 2.33 19.61
CA LEU A 501 -9.61 2.70 20.59
C LEU A 501 -9.61 4.21 20.89
N LYS A 502 -9.78 5.07 19.85
CA LYS A 502 -9.95 6.52 20.04
C LYS A 502 -11.15 6.84 20.94
N SER A 503 -12.29 6.21 20.68
CA SER A 503 -13.50 6.41 21.46
C SER A 503 -13.35 5.93 22.91
N GLN A 504 -12.65 4.81 23.12
CA GLN A 504 -12.48 4.17 24.43
C GLN A 504 -11.45 4.89 25.32
N PHE A 505 -10.34 5.34 24.73
CA PHE A 505 -9.18 5.87 25.47
C PHE A 505 -8.97 7.38 25.27
N GLY A 506 -9.70 8.03 24.36
CA GLY A 506 -9.54 9.46 24.08
C GLY A 506 -8.25 9.79 23.30
N PHE A 507 -7.70 8.86 22.54
CA PHE A 507 -6.47 9.08 21.78
C PHE A 507 -6.62 10.21 20.76
N THR A 508 -5.56 10.98 20.58
CA THR A 508 -5.39 11.98 19.52
C THR A 508 -4.53 11.38 18.42
N TYR A 509 -4.92 11.54 17.15
CA TYR A 509 -4.18 10.98 16.02
C TYR A 509 -3.64 12.06 15.09
N ILE A 510 -2.39 11.89 14.63
CA ILE A 510 -1.88 12.47 13.38
C ILE A 510 -1.81 11.32 12.37
N PHE A 511 -2.75 11.27 11.45
CA PHE A 511 -2.93 10.17 10.52
C PHE A 511 -2.33 10.53 9.15
N ILE A 512 -1.16 9.98 8.85
CA ILE A 512 -0.43 10.17 7.60
C ILE A 512 -0.82 9.06 6.65
N SER A 513 -1.33 9.41 5.48
CA SER A 513 -1.62 8.44 4.41
C SER A 513 -1.57 9.11 3.04
N HIS A 514 -1.31 8.31 2.02
CA HIS A 514 -1.49 8.70 0.62
C HIS A 514 -2.89 8.32 0.10
N ASP A 515 -3.64 7.46 0.80
CA ASP A 515 -5.03 7.15 0.46
C ASP A 515 -5.98 8.21 1.05
N LEU A 516 -6.44 9.08 0.17
CA LEU A 516 -7.30 10.19 0.53
C LEU A 516 -8.68 9.74 1.04
N ALA A 517 -9.25 8.63 0.54
CA ALA A 517 -10.53 8.12 1.00
C ALA A 517 -10.44 7.64 2.45
N VAL A 518 -9.34 6.96 2.80
CA VAL A 518 -9.02 6.54 4.17
C VAL A 518 -8.87 7.74 5.09
N VAL A 519 -8.11 8.76 4.65
CA VAL A 519 -7.93 9.98 5.46
C VAL A 519 -9.25 10.71 5.67
N LYS A 520 -10.10 10.83 4.63
CA LYS A 520 -11.43 11.42 4.80
C LYS A 520 -12.25 10.69 5.86
N TYR A 521 -12.21 9.36 5.87
CA TYR A 521 -12.93 8.55 6.86
C TYR A 521 -12.44 8.81 8.30
N MET A 522 -11.13 8.93 8.51
CA MET A 522 -10.51 9.05 9.83
C MET A 522 -10.47 10.49 10.37
N ALA A 523 -10.23 11.48 9.50
CA ALA A 523 -9.81 12.82 9.91
C ALA A 523 -10.97 13.76 10.24
N ASP A 524 -10.80 14.54 11.30
CA ASP A 524 -11.61 15.70 11.64
C ASP A 524 -11.15 16.92 10.80
N GLN A 525 -9.84 17.14 10.75
CA GLN A 525 -9.18 18.20 9.98
C GLN A 525 -8.18 17.60 8.99
N LEU A 526 -8.05 18.21 7.82
CA LEU A 526 -7.11 17.81 6.77
C LEU A 526 -6.01 18.85 6.62
N LEU A 527 -4.76 18.38 6.58
CA LEU A 527 -3.58 19.15 6.19
C LEU A 527 -3.04 18.60 4.87
N VAL A 528 -3.04 19.42 3.84
CA VAL A 528 -2.50 19.07 2.52
C VAL A 528 -1.08 19.62 2.41
N MET A 529 -0.09 18.74 2.33
CA MET A 529 1.33 19.11 2.17
C MET A 529 1.79 18.99 0.72
N ASN A 530 2.55 20.00 0.28
CA ASN A 530 3.24 20.01 -1.00
C ASN A 530 4.62 20.63 -0.86
N LYS A 531 5.67 19.93 -1.31
CA LYS A 531 7.06 20.43 -1.31
C LYS A 531 7.50 21.09 0.01
N GLY A 532 7.18 20.43 1.12
CA GLY A 532 7.53 20.87 2.46
C GLY A 532 6.59 21.90 3.10
N LYS A 533 5.60 22.42 2.38
CA LYS A 533 4.64 23.44 2.87
C LYS A 533 3.24 22.89 3.03
N ILE A 534 2.45 23.52 3.91
CA ILE A 534 1.01 23.32 3.96
C ILE A 534 0.36 24.18 2.89
N GLU A 535 -0.28 23.57 1.91
CA GLU A 535 -1.04 24.23 0.85
C GLU A 535 -2.46 24.60 1.31
N GLU A 536 -3.09 23.68 2.04
CA GLU A 536 -4.46 23.85 2.51
C GLU A 536 -4.66 23.14 3.85
N ILE A 537 -5.43 23.76 4.74
CA ILE A 537 -5.80 23.25 6.04
C ILE A 537 -7.25 23.58 6.35
N GLY A 538 -8.03 22.64 6.87
CA GLY A 538 -9.41 22.87 7.26
C GLY A 538 -10.18 21.60 7.57
N ASP A 539 -11.50 21.74 7.77
CA ASP A 539 -12.40 20.61 7.94
C ASP A 539 -12.27 19.63 6.78
N ALA A 540 -12.06 18.35 7.10
CA ALA A 540 -11.81 17.35 6.07
C ALA A 540 -12.95 17.25 5.05
N ASP A 541 -14.22 17.23 5.51
CA ASP A 541 -15.35 17.08 4.58
C ASP A 541 -15.53 18.32 3.69
N LYS A 542 -15.24 19.53 4.20
CA LYS A 542 -15.28 20.76 3.41
C LYS A 542 -14.22 20.80 2.31
N ILE A 543 -12.98 20.43 2.66
CA ILE A 543 -11.87 20.37 1.68
C ILE A 543 -12.17 19.33 0.59
N TYR A 544 -12.76 18.17 0.94
CA TYR A 544 -13.14 17.18 -0.07
C TYR A 544 -14.29 17.65 -0.97
N ALA A 545 -15.27 18.33 -0.41
CA ALA A 545 -16.41 18.84 -1.18
C ALA A 545 -16.05 20.04 -2.07
N SER A 546 -15.18 20.93 -1.58
CA SER A 546 -14.85 22.19 -2.24
C SER A 546 -13.39 22.61 -1.97
N PRO A 547 -12.40 21.92 -2.57
CA PRO A 547 -11.00 22.28 -2.40
C PRO A 547 -10.70 23.65 -3.05
N GLU A 548 -9.97 24.51 -2.33
CA GLU A 548 -9.62 25.85 -2.82
C GLU A 548 -8.37 25.83 -3.70
N LYS A 549 -7.33 25.11 -3.25
CA LYS A 549 -6.02 25.10 -3.90
C LYS A 549 -5.96 24.15 -5.08
N GLU A 550 -5.28 24.57 -6.16
CA GLU A 550 -5.14 23.77 -7.38
C GLU A 550 -4.45 22.41 -7.13
N TYR A 551 -3.47 22.38 -6.22
CA TYR A 551 -2.81 21.13 -5.85
C TYR A 551 -3.79 20.17 -5.14
N THR A 552 -4.59 20.68 -4.21
CA THR A 552 -5.62 19.89 -3.52
C THR A 552 -6.66 19.33 -4.49
N LYS A 553 -7.10 20.17 -5.45
CA LYS A 553 -8.02 19.75 -6.53
C LYS A 553 -7.44 18.59 -7.33
N LYS A 554 -6.17 18.69 -7.74
CA LYS A 554 -5.47 17.61 -8.46
C LYS A 554 -5.40 16.32 -7.66
N LEU A 555 -5.06 16.40 -6.37
CA LEU A 555 -5.01 15.23 -5.49
C LEU A 555 -6.39 14.57 -5.37
N ILE A 556 -7.44 15.34 -5.12
CA ILE A 556 -8.80 14.81 -4.96
C ILE A 556 -9.32 14.24 -6.29
N HIS A 557 -9.04 14.87 -7.44
CA HIS A 557 -9.40 14.33 -8.76
C HIS A 557 -8.59 13.09 -9.15
N ALA A 558 -7.47 12.83 -8.49
CA ALA A 558 -6.69 11.61 -8.72
C ALA A 558 -7.28 10.39 -7.99
N ILE A 559 -8.18 10.58 -7.03
CA ILE A 559 -8.88 9.49 -6.34
C ILE A 559 -9.69 8.71 -7.38
N PRO A 560 -9.47 7.40 -7.54
CA PRO A 560 -10.31 6.59 -8.41
C PRO A 560 -11.75 6.57 -7.86
N LYS A 561 -12.70 7.02 -8.69
CA LYS A 561 -14.11 7.13 -8.24
C LYS A 561 -14.87 5.81 -8.22
N GLY A 562 -14.29 4.77 -8.84
CA GLY A 562 -15.04 3.54 -9.10
C GLY A 562 -16.12 3.75 -10.18
N LEU A 563 -16.82 2.68 -10.54
CA LEU A 563 -18.00 2.75 -11.42
C LEU A 563 -19.25 3.01 -10.60
#